data_25f64c02e46864fca4afe8c84d7052d8
#
_entry.id   25f64c02e46864fca4afe8c84d7052d8
#
_cell.length_a   1.000
_cell.length_b   1.000
_cell.length_c   1.000
_cell.angle_alpha   90.00
_cell.angle_beta   90.00
_cell.angle_gamma   90.00
#
_symmetry.space_group_name_H-M   'P 1'
#
loop_
_entity.id
_entity.type
_entity.pdbx_description
1 polymer ?
#
loop_
_entity_poly.entity_id
_entity_poly.type
_entity_poly.pdbx_seq_one_letter_code
_entity_poly.pdbx_strand_id
1 'polypeptide(L)'
;AKDSICIFDHAYMFHDFDTTIKQSSLWGLAVDAGMEDKTIIMSSFSKITFGGGGISYFAAGKQLFDMVINQRGGMMVCPDKINQMRHCMFFNDKEALLGHMDQHAAILKPKFDLVINMLENLDPKLGSFSKPTGGYFVSFDTAKGLAKRTVSICKELGLLLTPAGSTYPNFDDPNDSNIRLAPTAATIKEIKTSMQIFEVALTIAYLEAN
;
A
#
# COMPACT_ATOMS: atom_id res chain seq x y z
N ALA A 1 -7.87 20.78 -9.85
CA ALA A 1 -7.75 22.21 -10.15
C ALA A 1 -6.76 22.43 -11.29
N LYS A 2 -6.97 23.47 -12.14
CA LYS A 2 -6.17 23.72 -13.35
C LYS A 2 -4.65 23.89 -13.08
N ASP A 3 -4.29 24.24 -11.85
CA ASP A 3 -2.90 24.54 -11.44
C ASP A 3 -2.33 23.56 -10.42
N SER A 4 -2.99 22.42 -10.24
CA SER A 4 -2.50 21.37 -9.34
C SER A 4 -1.47 20.49 -10.03
N ILE A 5 -0.45 20.07 -9.26
CA ILE A 5 0.49 19.01 -9.66
C ILE A 5 -0.04 17.69 -9.12
N CYS A 6 0.00 16.65 -9.94
CA CYS A 6 -0.34 15.29 -9.57
C CYS A 6 0.93 14.50 -9.29
N ILE A 7 1.03 13.92 -8.10
CA ILE A 7 2.15 13.07 -7.72
C ILE A 7 1.60 11.66 -7.48
N PHE A 8 2.06 10.71 -8.30
CA PHE A 8 1.73 9.29 -8.15
C PHE A 8 2.87 8.57 -7.44
N ASP A 9 2.62 8.13 -6.21
CA ASP A 9 3.54 7.25 -5.48
C ASP A 9 3.24 5.78 -5.83
N HIS A 10 4.13 5.20 -6.65
CA HIS A 10 4.04 3.84 -7.16
C HIS A 10 4.95 2.87 -6.40
N ALA A 11 5.08 3.02 -5.09
CA ALA A 11 5.93 2.16 -4.26
C ALA A 11 5.57 0.66 -4.35
N TYR A 12 4.36 0.33 -4.78
CA TYR A 12 3.84 -1.04 -4.89
C TYR A 12 3.56 -1.49 -6.33
N MET A 13 4.12 -0.81 -7.33
CA MET A 13 3.87 -1.01 -8.76
C MET A 13 4.01 -2.47 -9.24
N PHE A 14 4.90 -3.25 -8.64
CA PHE A 14 5.18 -4.64 -9.03
C PHE A 14 4.59 -5.69 -8.09
N HIS A 15 3.67 -5.32 -7.20
CA HIS A 15 3.14 -6.22 -6.17
C HIS A 15 1.78 -6.81 -6.55
N ASP A 16 1.56 -7.09 -7.82
CA ASP A 16 0.33 -7.74 -8.29
C ASP A 16 0.35 -9.24 -7.96
N PHE A 17 -0.79 -9.75 -7.50
CA PHE A 17 -1.00 -11.19 -7.28
C PHE A 17 -1.60 -11.87 -8.51
N ASP A 18 -2.19 -11.08 -9.42
CA ASP A 18 -2.79 -11.52 -10.66
C ASP A 18 -2.17 -10.77 -11.84
N THR A 19 -1.21 -11.41 -12.49
CA THR A 19 -0.49 -10.85 -13.65
C THR A 19 -1.35 -10.79 -14.92
N THR A 20 -2.57 -11.35 -14.91
CA THR A 20 -3.51 -11.23 -16.04
C THR A 20 -4.17 -9.86 -16.08
N ILE A 21 -4.22 -9.16 -14.96
CA ILE A 21 -4.75 -7.80 -14.86
C ILE A 21 -3.69 -6.82 -15.34
N LYS A 22 -3.91 -6.21 -16.50
CA LYS A 22 -3.04 -5.16 -17.01
C LYS A 22 -3.35 -3.85 -16.31
N GLN A 23 -2.41 -3.35 -15.52
CA GLN A 23 -2.50 -2.01 -14.96
C GLN A 23 -2.35 -0.95 -16.07
N SER A 24 -3.15 0.09 -16.00
CA SER A 24 -3.01 1.25 -16.89
C SER A 24 -1.70 1.99 -16.60
N SER A 25 -1.00 2.38 -17.64
CA SER A 25 0.16 3.28 -17.50
C SER A 25 -0.32 4.66 -17.06
N LEU A 26 -0.03 5.05 -15.81
CA LEU A 26 -0.38 6.39 -15.32
C LEU A 26 0.32 7.49 -16.14
N TRP A 27 1.55 7.23 -16.61
CA TRP A 27 2.21 8.17 -17.52
C TRP A 27 1.50 8.27 -18.87
N GLY A 28 1.09 7.13 -19.44
CA GLY A 28 0.29 7.13 -20.66
C GLY A 28 -1.01 7.93 -20.51
N LEU A 29 -1.73 7.72 -19.42
CA LEU A 29 -2.96 8.49 -19.12
C LEU A 29 -2.68 10.00 -18.95
N ALA A 30 -1.55 10.37 -18.33
CA ALA A 30 -1.16 11.77 -18.19
C ALA A 30 -0.87 12.42 -19.55
N VAL A 31 -0.15 11.71 -20.44
CA VAL A 31 0.13 12.16 -21.80
C VAL A 31 -1.16 12.29 -22.61
N ASP A 32 -2.02 11.30 -22.59
CA ASP A 32 -3.30 11.31 -23.29
C ASP A 32 -4.22 12.47 -22.83
N ALA A 33 -4.09 12.86 -21.57
CA ALA A 33 -4.81 13.99 -20.99
C ALA A 33 -4.12 15.35 -21.17
N GLY A 34 -2.93 15.41 -21.78
CA GLY A 34 -2.10 16.63 -21.89
C GLY A 34 -1.66 17.18 -20.53
N MET A 35 -1.40 16.27 -19.57
CA MET A 35 -1.07 16.58 -18.18
C MET A 35 0.35 16.16 -17.78
N GLU A 36 1.20 15.78 -18.74
CA GLU A 36 2.57 15.34 -18.52
C GLU A 36 3.43 16.38 -17.79
N ASP A 37 3.24 17.68 -18.12
CA ASP A 37 3.94 18.78 -17.46
C ASP A 37 3.44 19.09 -16.04
N LYS A 38 2.37 18.43 -15.59
CA LYS A 38 1.80 18.54 -14.24
C LYS A 38 1.83 17.22 -13.48
N THR A 39 2.52 16.22 -14.01
CA THR A 39 2.55 14.86 -13.43
C THR A 39 3.96 14.47 -13.01
N ILE A 40 4.09 13.97 -11.80
CA ILE A 40 5.29 13.31 -11.28
C ILE A 40 4.91 11.88 -10.92
N ILE A 41 5.67 10.91 -11.39
CA ILE A 41 5.56 9.50 -10.97
C ILE A 41 6.80 9.15 -10.17
N MET A 42 6.61 8.58 -9.00
CA MET A 42 7.68 8.11 -8.12
C MET A 42 7.52 6.63 -7.85
N SER A 43 8.64 5.93 -7.74
CA SER A 43 8.66 4.53 -7.31
C SER A 43 9.95 4.21 -6.58
N SER A 44 9.99 3.06 -5.90
CA SER A 44 11.17 2.64 -5.17
C SER A 44 11.27 1.11 -5.09
N PHE A 45 12.50 0.64 -4.90
CA PHE A 45 12.81 -0.77 -4.66
C PHE A 45 12.78 -1.15 -3.17
N SER A 46 12.42 -0.23 -2.28
CA SER A 46 12.44 -0.46 -0.82
C SER A 46 11.53 -1.60 -0.37
N LYS A 47 10.43 -1.86 -1.10
CA LYS A 47 9.50 -2.97 -0.83
C LYS A 47 9.79 -4.23 -1.65
N ILE A 48 10.73 -4.14 -2.58
CA ILE A 48 11.08 -5.20 -3.53
C ILE A 48 12.35 -5.93 -3.08
N THR A 49 13.37 -5.19 -2.63
CA THR A 49 14.70 -5.72 -2.30
C THR A 49 15.03 -5.60 -0.82
N PHE A 50 15.67 -4.50 -0.41
CA PHE A 50 16.21 -4.31 0.94
C PHE A 50 15.48 -3.18 1.65
N GLY A 51 14.78 -3.48 2.72
CA GLY A 51 14.18 -2.48 3.58
C GLY A 51 15.25 -1.52 4.10
N GLY A 52 15.06 -0.22 3.87
CA GLY A 52 16.04 0.81 4.21
C GLY A 52 17.24 0.95 3.26
N GLY A 53 17.42 0.02 2.34
CA GLY A 53 18.48 0.04 1.32
C GLY A 53 17.97 0.10 -0.11
N GLY A 54 16.72 0.44 -0.34
CA GLY A 54 16.14 0.58 -1.67
C GLY A 54 16.71 1.77 -2.43
N ILE A 55 16.65 1.69 -3.76
CA ILE A 55 16.82 2.84 -4.64
C ILE A 55 15.45 3.35 -5.07
N SER A 56 15.34 4.63 -5.35
CA SER A 56 14.12 5.25 -5.83
C SER A 56 14.38 6.01 -7.13
N TYR A 57 13.34 6.20 -7.90
CA TYR A 57 13.36 6.99 -9.11
C TYR A 57 12.09 7.80 -9.25
N PHE A 58 12.15 8.85 -10.06
CA PHE A 58 10.98 9.60 -10.46
C PHE A 58 11.03 9.91 -11.95
N ALA A 59 9.87 10.09 -12.55
CA ALA A 59 9.68 10.57 -13.90
C ALA A 59 8.71 11.77 -13.88
N ALA A 60 8.96 12.78 -14.69
CA ALA A 60 8.13 13.97 -14.78
C ALA A 60 8.31 14.63 -16.15
N GLY A 61 7.38 15.48 -16.55
CA GLY A 61 7.57 16.39 -17.68
C GLY A 61 8.77 17.33 -17.44
N LYS A 62 9.36 17.82 -18.52
CA LYS A 62 10.67 18.50 -18.46
C LYS A 62 10.73 19.64 -17.44
N GLN A 63 9.71 20.46 -17.37
CA GLN A 63 9.70 21.61 -16.47
C GLN A 63 9.74 21.18 -14.99
N LEU A 64 8.91 20.22 -14.60
CA LEU A 64 8.90 19.66 -13.24
C LEU A 64 10.20 18.91 -12.94
N PHE A 65 10.70 18.17 -13.91
CA PHE A 65 11.97 17.44 -13.78
C PHE A 65 13.11 18.41 -13.46
N ASP A 66 13.28 19.48 -14.26
CA ASP A 66 14.33 20.47 -14.07
C ASP A 66 14.20 21.16 -12.69
N MET A 67 12.97 21.50 -12.27
CA MET A 67 12.71 22.07 -10.95
C MET A 67 13.15 21.14 -9.81
N VAL A 68 12.78 19.86 -9.87
CA VAL A 68 13.14 18.87 -8.84
C VAL A 68 14.65 18.62 -8.82
N ILE A 69 15.30 18.51 -9.98
CA ILE A 69 16.75 18.29 -10.08
C ILE A 69 17.54 19.49 -9.54
N ASN A 70 17.11 20.71 -9.83
CA ASN A 70 17.77 21.91 -9.30
C ASN A 70 17.70 21.97 -7.76
N GLN A 71 16.55 21.65 -7.17
CA GLN A 71 16.42 21.60 -5.71
C GLN A 71 17.24 20.45 -5.11
N ARG A 72 17.21 19.28 -5.74
CA ARG A 72 17.97 18.11 -5.30
C ARG A 72 19.48 18.36 -5.34
N GLY A 73 19.97 19.11 -6.32
CA GLY A 73 21.39 19.47 -6.45
C GLY A 73 21.96 20.19 -5.20
N GLY A 74 21.11 20.97 -4.51
CA GLY A 74 21.48 21.58 -3.23
C GLY A 74 21.47 20.63 -2.03
N MET A 75 20.76 19.50 -2.14
CA MET A 75 20.60 18.52 -1.05
C MET A 75 21.57 17.33 -1.17
N MET A 76 21.91 16.94 -2.39
CA MET A 76 22.67 15.71 -2.68
C MET A 76 23.48 15.89 -3.97
N VAL A 77 24.80 15.72 -3.88
CA VAL A 77 25.67 15.77 -5.06
C VAL A 77 25.45 14.56 -5.97
N CYS A 78 25.41 13.36 -5.40
CA CYS A 78 25.11 12.13 -6.14
C CYS A 78 24.43 11.09 -5.23
N PRO A 79 23.60 10.19 -5.77
CA PRO A 79 23.04 9.08 -5.02
C PRO A 79 24.14 8.04 -4.72
N ASP A 80 23.85 7.16 -3.72
CA ASP A 80 24.74 6.07 -3.32
C ASP A 80 24.97 5.08 -4.49
N LYS A 81 26.17 5.13 -5.07
CA LYS A 81 26.55 4.29 -6.20
C LYS A 81 26.80 2.83 -5.82
N ILE A 82 27.23 2.57 -4.60
CA ILE A 82 27.41 1.20 -4.09
C ILE A 82 26.06 0.51 -4.01
N ASN A 83 25.05 1.21 -3.49
CA ASN A 83 23.71 0.68 -3.41
C ASN A 83 23.07 0.47 -4.80
N GLN A 84 23.29 1.39 -5.74
CA GLN A 84 22.87 1.20 -7.14
C GLN A 84 23.52 -0.04 -7.75
N MET A 85 24.85 -0.22 -7.58
CA MET A 85 25.56 -1.39 -8.07
C MET A 85 25.00 -2.70 -7.46
N ARG A 86 24.68 -2.70 -6.16
CA ARG A 86 24.05 -3.84 -5.49
C ARG A 86 22.76 -4.26 -6.17
N HIS A 87 21.91 -3.30 -6.55
CA HIS A 87 20.66 -3.58 -7.25
C HIS A 87 20.90 -4.09 -8.68
N CYS A 88 21.87 -3.51 -9.41
CA CYS A 88 22.27 -4.02 -10.71
C CYS A 88 22.83 -5.45 -10.68
N MET A 89 23.52 -5.81 -9.60
CA MET A 89 24.04 -7.17 -9.40
C MET A 89 22.94 -8.16 -8.98
N PHE A 90 21.90 -7.67 -8.29
CA PHE A 90 20.78 -8.48 -7.86
C PHE A 90 19.80 -8.76 -9.01
N PHE A 91 19.52 -7.74 -9.83
CA PHE A 91 18.68 -7.86 -11.02
C PHE A 91 19.51 -7.56 -12.27
N ASN A 92 19.88 -8.59 -13.03
CA ASN A 92 20.61 -8.40 -14.29
C ASN A 92 19.73 -7.77 -15.39
N ASP A 93 18.41 -8.03 -15.33
CA ASP A 93 17.45 -7.60 -16.34
C ASP A 93 16.03 -7.49 -15.74
N LYS A 94 15.08 -7.16 -16.60
CA LYS A 94 13.65 -7.04 -16.24
C LYS A 94 13.04 -8.39 -15.89
N GLU A 95 13.44 -9.44 -16.58
CA GLU A 95 12.94 -10.79 -16.38
C GLU A 95 13.31 -11.31 -14.98
N ALA A 96 14.53 -11.05 -14.53
CA ALA A 96 14.96 -11.36 -13.15
C ALA A 96 14.14 -10.61 -12.10
N LEU A 97 13.82 -9.33 -12.34
CA LEU A 97 12.93 -8.56 -11.47
C LEU A 97 11.53 -9.17 -11.43
N LEU A 98 10.93 -9.45 -12.57
CA LEU A 98 9.58 -10.02 -12.64
C LEU A 98 9.52 -11.40 -11.97
N GLY A 99 10.50 -12.28 -12.23
CA GLY A 99 10.58 -13.59 -11.57
C GLY A 99 10.74 -13.50 -10.05
N HIS A 100 11.48 -12.50 -9.55
CA HIS A 100 11.55 -12.22 -8.12
C HIS A 100 10.18 -11.79 -7.56
N MET A 101 9.44 -10.96 -8.29
CA MET A 101 8.12 -10.50 -7.86
C MET A 101 7.07 -11.60 -7.90
N ASP A 102 7.18 -12.56 -8.84
CA ASP A 102 6.32 -13.76 -8.86
C ASP A 102 6.54 -14.62 -7.59
N GLN A 103 7.79 -14.78 -7.15
CA GLN A 103 8.10 -15.46 -5.88
C GLN A 103 7.55 -14.70 -4.68
N HIS A 104 7.62 -13.36 -4.70
CA HIS A 104 7.05 -12.49 -3.68
C HIS A 104 5.53 -12.64 -3.62
N ALA A 105 4.86 -12.63 -4.77
CA ALA A 105 3.42 -12.84 -4.88
C ALA A 105 3.01 -14.22 -4.35
N ALA A 106 3.78 -15.27 -4.64
CA ALA A 106 3.53 -16.62 -4.14
C ALA A 106 3.57 -16.71 -2.60
N ILE A 107 4.36 -15.87 -1.93
CA ILE A 107 4.42 -15.77 -0.46
C ILE A 107 3.25 -14.96 0.09
N LEU A 108 2.88 -13.86 -0.57
CA LEU A 108 1.88 -12.92 -0.05
C LEU A 108 0.44 -13.33 -0.37
N LYS A 109 0.19 -13.82 -1.59
CA LYS A 109 -1.16 -14.17 -2.04
C LYS A 109 -1.92 -15.07 -1.08
N PRO A 110 -1.37 -16.19 -0.55
CA PRO A 110 -2.08 -17.04 0.40
C PRO A 110 -2.51 -16.33 1.68
N LYS A 111 -1.74 -15.31 2.12
CA LYS A 111 -2.06 -14.51 3.29
C LYS A 111 -3.25 -13.59 3.02
N PHE A 112 -3.27 -12.97 1.84
CA PHE A 112 -4.40 -12.14 1.39
C PHE A 112 -5.65 -12.98 1.15
N ASP A 113 -5.53 -14.13 0.49
CA ASP A 113 -6.65 -15.06 0.26
C ASP A 113 -7.31 -15.48 1.59
N LEU A 114 -6.50 -15.75 2.62
CA LEU A 114 -7.01 -16.07 3.96
C LEU A 114 -7.78 -14.90 4.58
N VAL A 115 -7.21 -13.68 4.55
CA VAL A 115 -7.86 -12.48 5.09
C VAL A 115 -9.18 -12.20 4.36
N ILE A 116 -9.15 -12.20 3.02
CA ILE A 116 -10.35 -11.95 2.21
C ILE A 116 -11.43 -13.00 2.50
N ASN A 117 -11.08 -14.28 2.53
CA ASN A 117 -12.02 -15.35 2.86
C ASN A 117 -12.67 -15.16 4.25
N MET A 118 -11.89 -14.76 5.26
CA MET A 118 -12.43 -14.49 6.58
C MET A 118 -13.34 -13.27 6.61
N LEU A 119 -12.98 -12.20 5.87
CA LEU A 119 -13.82 -11.00 5.75
C LEU A 119 -15.12 -11.27 4.98
N GLU A 120 -15.11 -12.14 3.97
CA GLU A 120 -16.31 -12.55 3.22
C GLU A 120 -17.34 -13.29 4.10
N ASN A 121 -16.88 -13.91 5.18
CA ASN A 121 -17.75 -14.63 6.12
C ASN A 121 -18.24 -13.76 7.29
N LEU A 122 -17.83 -12.50 7.38
CA LEU A 122 -18.35 -11.56 8.38
C LEU A 122 -19.83 -11.20 8.10
N ASP A 123 -20.55 -10.88 9.16
CA ASP A 123 -21.88 -10.28 9.01
C ASP A 123 -21.74 -8.92 8.27
N PRO A 124 -22.42 -8.74 7.12
CA PRO A 124 -22.31 -7.51 6.32
C PRO A 124 -22.63 -6.22 7.08
N LYS A 125 -23.37 -6.28 8.19
CA LYS A 125 -23.64 -5.10 9.02
C LYS A 125 -22.43 -4.58 9.77
N LEU A 126 -21.37 -5.40 9.96
CA LEU A 126 -20.15 -5.01 10.66
C LEU A 126 -19.24 -4.13 9.82
N GLY A 127 -19.36 -4.21 8.48
CA GLY A 127 -18.56 -3.39 7.57
C GLY A 127 -18.43 -3.95 6.17
N SER A 128 -17.59 -3.31 5.39
CA SER A 128 -17.25 -3.67 4.02
C SER A 128 -15.74 -3.59 3.80
N PHE A 129 -15.24 -4.18 2.73
CA PHE A 129 -13.80 -4.20 2.47
C PHE A 129 -13.49 -4.20 0.97
N SER A 130 -12.29 -3.74 0.63
CA SER A 130 -11.76 -3.84 -0.72
C SER A 130 -11.16 -5.23 -0.98
N LYS A 131 -11.25 -5.71 -2.23
CA LYS A 131 -10.57 -6.92 -2.69
C LYS A 131 -9.37 -6.51 -3.56
N PRO A 132 -8.18 -6.31 -2.96
CA PRO A 132 -7.01 -5.89 -3.72
C PRO A 132 -6.50 -7.05 -4.60
N THR A 133 -6.04 -6.70 -5.79
CA THR A 133 -5.37 -7.62 -6.73
C THR A 133 -3.87 -7.65 -6.54
N GLY A 134 -3.36 -6.86 -5.61
CA GLY A 134 -1.94 -6.71 -5.28
C GLY A 134 -1.71 -5.80 -4.10
N GLY A 135 -0.46 -5.44 -3.85
CA GLY A 135 -0.08 -4.53 -2.77
C GLY A 135 0.08 -5.21 -1.41
N TYR A 136 0.02 -4.40 -0.35
CA TYR A 136 0.31 -4.84 1.02
C TYR A 136 -0.86 -4.70 1.98
N PHE A 137 -1.98 -4.14 1.53
CA PHE A 137 -3.05 -3.72 2.42
C PHE A 137 -4.43 -4.15 1.92
N VAL A 138 -5.32 -4.43 2.87
CA VAL A 138 -6.75 -4.50 2.64
C VAL A 138 -7.39 -3.31 3.36
N SER A 139 -8.20 -2.53 2.65
CA SER A 139 -9.00 -1.47 3.25
C SER A 139 -10.30 -2.07 3.76
N PHE A 140 -10.61 -1.85 5.04
CA PHE A 140 -11.84 -2.27 5.68
C PHE A 140 -12.55 -1.05 6.24
N ASP A 141 -13.83 -0.91 5.93
CA ASP A 141 -14.69 0.14 6.47
C ASP A 141 -15.72 -0.48 7.41
N THR A 142 -15.61 -0.18 8.70
CA THR A 142 -16.61 -0.56 9.71
C THR A 142 -17.93 0.20 9.49
N ALA A 143 -18.98 -0.18 10.17
CA ALA A 143 -20.10 0.72 10.35
C ALA A 143 -19.61 2.05 10.95
N LYS A 144 -20.27 3.16 10.59
CA LYS A 144 -19.83 4.52 10.93
C LYS A 144 -19.64 4.71 12.44
N GLY A 145 -18.52 5.31 12.83
CA GLY A 145 -18.18 5.64 14.22
C GLY A 145 -17.52 4.51 14.99
N LEU A 146 -17.14 3.39 14.35
CA LEU A 146 -16.67 2.21 15.08
C LEU A 146 -15.17 1.92 14.90
N ALA A 147 -14.46 2.58 13.98
CA ALA A 147 -13.07 2.22 13.68
C ALA A 147 -12.13 2.41 14.89
N LYS A 148 -12.18 3.55 15.56
CA LYS A 148 -11.35 3.83 16.74
C LYS A 148 -11.64 2.85 17.87
N ARG A 149 -12.94 2.57 18.13
CA ARG A 149 -13.32 1.63 19.18
C ARG A 149 -12.88 0.21 18.86
N THR A 150 -13.08 -0.25 17.62
CA THR A 150 -12.59 -1.56 17.13
C THR A 150 -11.09 -1.71 17.34
N VAL A 151 -10.29 -0.71 16.91
CA VAL A 151 -8.83 -0.72 17.06
C VAL A 151 -8.42 -0.75 18.54
N SER A 152 -9.14 -0.03 19.42
CA SER A 152 -8.91 -0.08 20.87
C SER A 152 -9.14 -1.47 21.45
N ILE A 153 -10.26 -2.12 21.11
CA ILE A 153 -10.58 -3.48 21.58
C ILE A 153 -9.55 -4.48 21.04
N CYS A 154 -9.18 -4.37 19.75
CA CYS A 154 -8.10 -5.19 19.19
C CYS A 154 -6.82 -5.11 20.02
N LYS A 155 -6.41 -3.89 20.40
CA LYS A 155 -5.23 -3.66 21.25
C LYS A 155 -5.38 -4.28 22.64
N GLU A 156 -6.55 -4.17 23.28
CA GLU A 156 -6.86 -4.79 24.55
C GLU A 156 -6.76 -6.32 24.50
N LEU A 157 -7.14 -6.91 23.34
CA LEU A 157 -7.06 -8.35 23.08
C LEU A 157 -5.69 -8.80 22.54
N GLY A 158 -4.70 -7.89 22.45
CA GLY A 158 -3.33 -8.20 22.04
C GLY A 158 -3.07 -8.11 20.53
N LEU A 159 -4.02 -7.63 19.73
CA LEU A 159 -3.84 -7.38 18.30
C LEU A 159 -3.53 -5.90 18.04
N LEU A 160 -2.29 -5.62 17.62
CA LEU A 160 -1.89 -4.26 17.25
C LEU A 160 -2.19 -4.00 15.77
N LEU A 161 -3.10 -3.07 15.52
CA LEU A 161 -3.41 -2.55 14.19
C LEU A 161 -2.83 -1.14 14.00
N THR A 162 -2.74 -0.70 12.74
CA THR A 162 -2.49 0.70 12.43
C THR A 162 -3.59 1.57 13.06
N PRO A 163 -3.27 2.73 13.65
CA PRO A 163 -4.29 3.60 14.23
C PRO A 163 -5.41 3.93 13.23
N ALA A 164 -6.65 3.93 13.69
CA ALA A 164 -7.79 4.38 12.88
C ALA A 164 -7.56 5.84 12.41
N GLY A 165 -8.00 6.16 11.21
CA GLY A 165 -7.76 7.46 10.59
C GLY A 165 -6.40 7.62 9.90
N SER A 166 -5.46 6.68 10.04
CA SER A 166 -4.11 6.77 9.43
C SER A 166 -4.11 6.82 7.90
N THR A 167 -5.22 6.49 7.26
CA THR A 167 -5.43 6.55 5.80
C THR A 167 -5.95 7.91 5.34
N TYR A 168 -6.24 8.82 6.26
CA TYR A 168 -6.78 10.15 6.00
C TYR A 168 -5.77 11.25 6.35
N PRO A 169 -5.82 12.41 5.67
CA PRO A 169 -5.03 13.57 6.05
C PRO A 169 -5.28 13.96 7.51
N ASN A 170 -4.20 14.29 8.23
CA ASN A 170 -4.22 14.65 9.64
C ASN A 170 -4.84 13.61 10.60
N PHE A 171 -4.93 12.34 10.16
CA PHE A 171 -5.60 11.24 10.90
C PHE A 171 -7.09 11.51 11.17
N ASP A 172 -7.72 12.34 10.36
CA ASP A 172 -9.12 12.73 10.51
C ASP A 172 -10.00 11.99 9.49
N ASP A 173 -10.50 10.83 9.89
CA ASP A 173 -11.55 10.11 9.15
C ASP A 173 -12.91 10.67 9.59
N PRO A 174 -13.63 11.39 8.74
CA PRO A 174 -14.90 12.03 9.11
C PRO A 174 -16.01 11.02 9.44
N ASN A 175 -15.85 9.76 9.03
CA ASN A 175 -16.81 8.71 9.32
C ASN A 175 -16.36 7.81 10.48
N ASP A 176 -15.10 7.91 10.92
CA ASP A 176 -14.50 6.97 11.88
C ASP A 176 -14.80 5.52 11.51
N SER A 177 -14.51 5.15 10.28
CA SER A 177 -14.87 3.84 9.70
C SER A 177 -13.69 3.07 9.15
N ASN A 178 -12.64 3.74 8.66
CA ASN A 178 -11.59 3.07 7.92
C ASN A 178 -10.49 2.46 8.80
N ILE A 179 -10.21 1.20 8.55
CA ILE A 179 -9.12 0.42 9.16
C ILE A 179 -8.28 -0.21 8.05
N ARG A 180 -6.97 -0.03 8.13
CA ARG A 180 -6.01 -0.66 7.22
C ARG A 180 -5.48 -1.96 7.81
N LEU A 181 -5.74 -3.08 7.14
CA LEU A 181 -5.21 -4.39 7.48
C LEU A 181 -3.94 -4.68 6.67
N ALA A 182 -2.88 -5.15 7.33
CA ALA A 182 -1.57 -5.38 6.73
C ALA A 182 -1.07 -6.81 7.03
N PRO A 183 -1.49 -7.84 6.29
CA PRO A 183 -1.19 -9.23 6.63
C PRO A 183 0.20 -9.70 6.20
N THR A 184 1.05 -8.83 5.66
CA THR A 184 2.28 -9.22 4.95
C THR A 184 3.36 -9.82 5.84
N ALA A 185 3.58 -9.30 7.05
CA ALA A 185 4.66 -9.72 7.95
C ALA A 185 4.32 -11.01 8.73
N ALA A 186 3.06 -11.18 9.13
CA ALA A 186 2.62 -12.29 9.98
C ALA A 186 2.60 -13.63 9.22
N THR A 187 2.74 -14.72 9.96
CA THR A 187 2.52 -16.08 9.45
C THR A 187 1.04 -16.35 9.21
N ILE A 188 0.71 -17.37 8.40
CA ILE A 188 -0.68 -17.79 8.15
C ILE A 188 -1.42 -18.12 9.46
N LYS A 189 -0.73 -18.76 10.42
CA LYS A 189 -1.31 -19.07 11.74
C LYS A 189 -1.64 -17.80 12.54
N GLU A 190 -0.73 -16.87 12.58
CA GLU A 190 -0.94 -15.57 13.26
C GLU A 190 -2.04 -14.77 12.60
N ILE A 191 -2.10 -14.72 11.27
CA ILE A 191 -3.17 -14.05 10.53
C ILE A 191 -4.54 -14.63 10.90
N LYS A 192 -4.65 -15.96 10.94
CA LYS A 192 -5.91 -16.63 11.32
C LYS A 192 -6.38 -16.19 12.72
N THR A 193 -5.49 -16.21 13.69
CA THR A 193 -5.80 -15.76 15.06
C THR A 193 -6.11 -14.26 15.11
N SER A 194 -5.34 -13.45 14.40
CA SER A 194 -5.56 -12.00 14.32
C SER A 194 -6.93 -11.65 13.74
N MET A 195 -7.35 -12.34 12.69
CA MET A 195 -8.66 -12.10 12.08
C MET A 195 -9.81 -12.55 12.97
N GLN A 196 -9.65 -13.62 13.78
CA GLN A 196 -10.62 -14.00 14.78
C GLN A 196 -10.77 -12.94 15.88
N ILE A 197 -9.65 -12.36 16.36
CA ILE A 197 -9.66 -11.26 17.31
C ILE A 197 -10.33 -10.03 16.68
N PHE A 198 -10.04 -9.74 15.42
CA PHE A 198 -10.61 -8.62 14.69
C PHE A 198 -12.15 -8.74 14.57
N GLU A 199 -12.66 -9.92 14.23
CA GLU A 199 -14.10 -10.21 14.17
C GLU A 199 -14.78 -10.01 15.53
N VAL A 200 -14.20 -10.52 16.61
CA VAL A 200 -14.71 -10.32 17.98
C VAL A 200 -14.73 -8.85 18.34
N ALA A 201 -13.64 -8.11 18.04
CA ALA A 201 -13.54 -6.69 18.33
C ALA A 201 -14.59 -5.86 17.57
N LEU A 202 -14.80 -6.16 16.29
CA LEU A 202 -15.85 -5.55 15.46
C LEU A 202 -17.24 -5.81 16.06
N THR A 203 -17.50 -7.05 16.45
CA THR A 203 -18.80 -7.45 17.03
C THR A 203 -19.06 -6.72 18.35
N ILE A 204 -18.07 -6.64 19.24
CA ILE A 204 -18.19 -5.90 20.51
C ILE A 204 -18.44 -4.42 20.23
N ALA A 205 -17.64 -3.78 19.37
CA ALA A 205 -17.81 -2.37 19.03
C ALA A 205 -19.19 -2.07 18.44
N TYR A 206 -19.71 -2.98 17.60
CA TYR A 206 -21.04 -2.86 17.04
C TYR A 206 -22.15 -2.98 18.09
N LEU A 207 -22.04 -3.95 19.01
CA LEU A 207 -23.02 -4.16 20.08
C LEU A 207 -23.00 -3.04 21.14
N GLU A 208 -21.85 -2.43 21.39
CA GLU A 208 -21.77 -1.27 22.31
C GLU A 208 -22.43 0.00 21.73
N ALA A 209 -22.55 0.09 20.40
CA ALA A 209 -23.11 1.26 19.72
C ALA A 209 -24.62 1.13 19.41
N ASN A 210 -25.20 -0.07 19.52
CA ASN A 210 -26.60 -0.39 19.22
C ASN A 210 -27.29 -1.08 20.39
#